data_ff268a7fe78a0969ed356378139e3b85
#
_entry.id   ff268a7fe78a0969ed356378139e3b85
#
_cell.length_a   1.000
_cell.length_b   1.000
_cell.length_c   1.000
_cell.angle_alpha   90.00
_cell.angle_beta   90.00
_cell.angle_gamma   90.00
#
_symmetry.space_group_name_H-M   'P 1'
#
loop_
_entity.id
_entity.type
_entity.pdbx_description
1 polymer ?
#
loop_
_entity_poly.entity_id
_entity_poly.type
_entity_poly.pdbx_seq_one_letter_code
_entity_poly.pdbx_strand_id
1 'polypeptide(L)'
;MQDLEKFQLKIRRMVRIMEIEKKFLVSDIPDLSQAVKVFEIEQGYLCSEPTVRIRRKNNDYILTYKNRIAVDDEALNVSDEREMPLTKDSFFHLKQKCDGICIKKTRYCIPYQNYMIELDIFHDRYEGLILAEVEFD
;
A
#
# COMPACT_ATOMS: atom_id res chain seq x y z
N MET A 1 14.15 7.45 -15.74
CA MET A 1 13.10 8.43 -15.41
C MET A 1 12.21 8.78 -16.60
N GLN A 2 12.77 9.16 -17.75
CA GLN A 2 11.96 9.48 -18.94
C GLN A 2 11.11 8.30 -19.44
N ASP A 3 11.66 7.09 -19.43
CA ASP A 3 10.93 5.89 -19.86
C ASP A 3 9.82 5.54 -18.88
N LEU A 4 10.04 5.77 -17.60
CA LEU A 4 9.03 5.56 -16.57
C LEU A 4 7.88 6.55 -16.73
N GLU A 5 8.18 7.83 -16.99
CA GLU A 5 7.16 8.86 -17.21
C GLU A 5 6.29 8.55 -18.43
N LYS A 6 6.92 8.12 -19.54
CA LYS A 6 6.20 7.71 -20.74
C LYS A 6 5.31 6.50 -20.49
N PHE A 7 5.81 5.52 -19.76
CA PHE A 7 5.06 4.32 -19.40
C PHE A 7 3.87 4.68 -18.51
N GLN A 8 4.07 5.55 -17.54
CA GLN A 8 3.04 6.03 -16.64
C GLN A 8 1.93 6.77 -17.38
N LEU A 9 2.28 7.67 -18.31
CA LEU A 9 1.30 8.37 -19.13
C LEU A 9 0.45 7.41 -19.96
N LYS A 10 1.06 6.38 -20.53
CA LYS A 10 0.36 5.34 -21.27
C LYS A 10 -0.62 4.58 -20.38
N ILE A 11 -0.20 4.22 -19.19
CA ILE A 11 -1.03 3.52 -18.21
C ILE A 11 -2.22 4.39 -17.80
N ARG A 12 -2.02 5.67 -17.52
CA ARG A 12 -3.09 6.60 -17.14
C ARG A 12 -4.16 6.73 -18.22
N ARG A 13 -3.77 6.64 -19.48
CA ARG A 13 -4.73 6.67 -20.59
C ARG A 13 -5.56 5.41 -20.68
N MET A 14 -4.99 4.27 -20.31
CA MET A 14 -5.63 2.97 -20.41
C MET A 14 -6.49 2.65 -19.19
N VAL A 15 -5.99 2.95 -17.98
CA VAL A 15 -6.65 2.59 -16.72
C VAL A 15 -6.46 3.73 -15.72
N ARG A 16 -7.57 4.34 -15.29
CA ARG A 16 -7.55 5.52 -14.40
C ARG A 16 -6.99 5.28 -13.01
N ILE A 17 -6.95 4.04 -12.56
CA ILE A 17 -6.63 3.65 -11.20
C ILE A 17 -5.37 2.80 -11.11
N MET A 18 -4.48 2.88 -12.11
CA MET A 18 -3.21 2.20 -12.04
C MET A 18 -2.28 2.82 -11.02
N GLU A 19 -1.66 1.95 -10.23
CA GLU A 19 -0.67 2.31 -9.23
C GLU A 19 0.69 1.81 -9.68
N ILE A 20 1.70 2.68 -9.66
CA ILE A 20 3.10 2.34 -9.93
C ILE A 20 3.87 2.67 -8.67
N GLU A 21 4.54 1.67 -8.09
CA GLU A 21 5.29 1.86 -6.85
C GLU A 21 6.61 1.11 -6.85
N LYS A 22 7.55 1.59 -6.02
CA LYS A 22 8.76 0.85 -5.65
C LYS A 22 8.76 0.63 -4.15
N LYS A 23 9.22 -0.57 -3.74
CA LYS A 23 9.31 -0.97 -2.34
C LYS A 23 10.76 -1.12 -1.94
N PHE A 24 11.09 -0.70 -0.73
CA PHE A 24 12.42 -0.77 -0.15
C PHE A 24 12.36 -1.36 1.25
N LEU A 25 13.29 -2.26 1.55
CA LEU A 25 13.52 -2.71 2.91
C LEU A 25 14.41 -1.66 3.61
N VAL A 26 14.00 -1.23 4.79
CA VAL A 26 14.69 -0.18 5.55
C VAL A 26 15.36 -0.79 6.77
N SER A 27 16.65 -0.54 6.93
CA SER A 27 17.42 -1.09 8.06
C SER A 27 17.33 -0.25 9.33
N ASP A 28 17.21 1.08 9.19
CA ASP A 28 17.16 2.00 10.31
C ASP A 28 15.98 2.94 10.19
N ILE A 29 15.38 3.28 11.33
CA ILE A 29 14.24 4.22 11.35
C ILE A 29 14.75 5.62 11.01
N PRO A 30 14.21 6.25 9.94
CA PRO A 30 14.58 7.63 9.60
C PRO A 30 13.95 8.64 10.55
N ASP A 31 14.19 9.92 10.31
CA ASP A 31 13.59 10.99 11.07
C ASP A 31 12.09 11.07 10.77
N LEU A 32 11.27 10.67 11.73
CA LEU A 32 9.82 10.63 11.60
C LEU A 32 9.17 12.00 11.78
N SER A 33 9.92 13.01 12.25
CA SER A 33 9.39 14.37 12.44
C SER A 33 9.00 15.05 11.13
N GLN A 34 9.49 14.54 10.00
CA GLN A 34 9.17 15.04 8.66
C GLN A 34 7.82 14.52 8.14
N ALA A 35 7.20 13.59 8.83
CA ALA A 35 5.92 13.02 8.40
C ALA A 35 4.80 14.08 8.45
N VAL A 36 4.03 14.16 7.37
CA VAL A 36 2.88 15.07 7.28
C VAL A 36 1.57 14.37 7.64
N LYS A 37 1.56 13.03 7.60
CA LYS A 37 0.43 12.19 8.01
C LYS A 37 0.94 10.93 8.67
N VAL A 38 0.17 10.43 9.63
CA VAL A 38 0.45 9.16 10.32
C VAL A 38 -0.85 8.36 10.38
N PHE A 39 -0.78 7.09 9.98
CA PHE A 39 -1.93 6.20 9.97
C PHE A 39 -1.65 4.94 10.78
N GLU A 40 -2.59 4.59 11.65
CA GLU A 40 -2.61 3.27 12.27
C GLU A 40 -3.40 2.33 11.37
N ILE A 41 -2.75 1.26 10.91
CA ILE A 41 -3.31 0.35 9.92
C ILE A 41 -3.40 -1.05 10.48
N GLU A 42 -4.57 -1.66 10.29
CA GLU A 42 -4.79 -3.09 10.49
C GLU A 42 -5.36 -3.65 9.20
N GLN A 43 -4.76 -4.71 8.66
CA GLN A 43 -5.19 -5.27 7.39
C GLN A 43 -5.14 -6.78 7.37
N GLY A 44 -6.05 -7.37 6.62
CA GLY A 44 -6.12 -8.80 6.40
C GLY A 44 -6.41 -9.10 4.93
N TYR A 45 -6.09 -10.32 4.51
CA TYR A 45 -6.23 -10.73 3.12
C TYR A 45 -7.28 -11.84 2.99
N LEU A 46 -8.27 -11.60 2.12
CA LEU A 46 -9.27 -12.60 1.75
C LEU A 46 -8.77 -13.48 0.61
N CYS A 47 -7.87 -12.94 -0.22
CA CYS A 47 -7.28 -13.62 -1.36
C CYS A 47 -5.94 -12.96 -1.67
N SER A 48 -4.95 -13.76 -2.10
CA SER A 48 -3.62 -13.25 -2.42
C SER A 48 -3.48 -12.87 -3.88
N GLU A 49 -4.15 -13.59 -4.79
CA GLU A 49 -3.99 -13.36 -6.23
C GLU A 49 -5.31 -13.70 -6.96
N PRO A 50 -6.07 -12.67 -7.42
CA PRO A 50 -5.80 -11.25 -7.20
C PRO A 50 -5.79 -10.93 -5.71
N THR A 51 -5.15 -9.82 -5.33
CA THR A 51 -5.18 -9.40 -3.95
C THR A 51 -6.54 -8.83 -3.60
N VAL A 52 -7.19 -9.40 -2.60
CA VAL A 52 -8.41 -8.85 -2.01
C VAL A 52 -8.11 -8.64 -0.53
N ARG A 53 -8.05 -7.37 -0.14
CA ARG A 53 -7.60 -6.96 1.18
C ARG A 53 -8.65 -6.08 1.84
N ILE A 54 -8.86 -6.29 3.13
CA ILE A 54 -9.59 -5.35 3.97
C ILE A 54 -8.60 -4.59 4.83
N ARG A 55 -8.86 -3.32 5.05
CA ARG A 55 -7.97 -2.45 5.81
C ARG A 55 -8.78 -1.49 6.67
N ARG A 56 -8.38 -1.41 7.93
CA ARG A 56 -8.74 -0.29 8.78
C ARG A 56 -7.56 0.68 8.76
N LYS A 57 -7.83 1.94 8.40
CA LYS A 57 -6.85 3.01 8.35
C LYS A 57 -7.38 4.13 9.24
N ASN A 58 -6.86 4.23 10.46
CA ASN A 58 -7.46 5.02 11.53
C ASN A 58 -8.92 4.59 11.74
N ASN A 59 -9.88 5.46 11.43
CA ASN A 59 -11.31 5.17 11.54
C ASN A 59 -12.00 4.85 10.21
N ASP A 60 -11.22 4.74 9.14
CA ASP A 60 -11.73 4.40 7.82
C ASP A 60 -11.55 2.91 7.54
N TYR A 61 -12.57 2.30 6.98
CA TYR A 61 -12.59 0.87 6.65
C TYR A 61 -12.75 0.72 5.15
N ILE A 62 -11.83 -0.01 4.52
CA ILE A 62 -11.70 -0.06 3.07
C ILE A 62 -11.48 -1.49 2.63
N LEU A 63 -12.15 -1.88 1.52
CA LEU A 63 -11.84 -3.09 0.79
C LEU A 63 -11.05 -2.70 -0.46
N THR A 64 -9.94 -3.38 -0.70
CA THR A 64 -9.07 -3.15 -1.85
C THR A 64 -8.98 -4.42 -2.68
N TYR A 65 -9.21 -4.26 -3.98
CA TYR A 65 -8.89 -5.24 -5.01
C TYR A 65 -7.65 -4.75 -5.74
N LYS A 66 -6.66 -5.63 -5.89
CA LYS A 66 -5.42 -5.26 -6.56
C LYS A 66 -4.95 -6.41 -7.45
N ASN A 67 -4.82 -6.14 -8.74
CA ASN A 67 -4.34 -7.11 -9.71
C ASN A 67 -3.03 -6.61 -10.31
N ARG A 68 -1.97 -7.41 -10.15
CA ARG A 68 -0.64 -7.05 -10.62
C ARG A 68 -0.54 -7.20 -12.13
N ILE A 69 0.11 -6.24 -12.77
CA ILE A 69 0.37 -6.24 -14.20
C ILE A 69 1.87 -6.45 -14.43
N ALA A 70 2.21 -7.39 -15.29
CA ALA A 70 3.60 -7.66 -15.64
C ALA A 70 4.20 -6.49 -16.43
N VAL A 71 5.41 -6.06 -16.05
CA VAL A 71 6.19 -5.03 -16.72
C VAL A 71 7.63 -5.49 -16.87
N ASP A 72 8.36 -4.86 -17.80
CA ASP A 72 9.75 -5.23 -18.10
C ASP A 72 10.71 -4.96 -16.95
N ASP A 73 10.47 -3.92 -16.17
CA ASP A 73 11.30 -3.59 -15.00
C ASP A 73 10.77 -4.31 -13.76
N GLU A 74 11.47 -5.36 -13.33
CA GLU A 74 11.10 -6.16 -12.16
C GLU A 74 11.15 -5.38 -10.83
N ALA A 75 11.87 -4.24 -10.79
CA ALA A 75 11.90 -3.38 -9.63
C ALA A 75 10.62 -2.57 -9.45
N LEU A 76 9.78 -2.50 -10.49
CA LEU A 76 8.50 -1.79 -10.44
C LEU A 76 7.35 -2.75 -10.19
N ASN A 77 6.46 -2.35 -9.29
CA ASN A 77 5.15 -2.97 -9.13
C ASN A 77 4.11 -2.10 -9.84
N VAL A 78 3.46 -2.65 -10.86
CA VAL A 78 2.36 -2.00 -11.57
C VAL A 78 1.12 -2.83 -11.36
N SER A 79 0.05 -2.18 -10.94
CA SER A 79 -1.19 -2.88 -10.62
C SER A 79 -2.43 -2.04 -10.95
N ASP A 80 -3.52 -2.75 -11.26
CA ASP A 80 -4.88 -2.19 -11.31
C ASP A 80 -5.43 -2.30 -9.90
N GLU A 81 -5.71 -1.16 -9.27
CA GLU A 81 -6.18 -1.11 -7.90
C GLU A 81 -7.54 -0.44 -7.83
N ARG A 82 -8.45 -1.06 -7.08
CA ARG A 82 -9.79 -0.53 -6.82
C ARG A 82 -10.08 -0.58 -5.33
N GLU A 83 -10.62 0.51 -4.82
CA GLU A 83 -10.98 0.61 -3.42
C GLU A 83 -12.45 0.95 -3.27
N MET A 84 -13.06 0.42 -2.22
CA MET A 84 -14.42 0.77 -1.84
C MET A 84 -14.53 0.85 -0.33
N PRO A 85 -15.36 1.77 0.19
CA PRO A 85 -15.54 1.89 1.63
C PRO A 85 -16.31 0.70 2.19
N LEU A 86 -15.98 0.34 3.42
CA LEU A 86 -16.71 -0.64 4.21
C LEU A 86 -17.30 0.04 5.44
N THR A 87 -18.40 -0.49 5.94
CA THR A 87 -18.84 -0.15 7.28
C THR A 87 -17.94 -0.85 8.30
N LYS A 88 -17.92 -0.34 9.53
CA LYS A 88 -17.19 -0.99 10.63
C LYS A 88 -17.65 -2.45 10.81
N ASP A 89 -18.96 -2.69 10.79
CA ASP A 89 -19.52 -4.03 10.94
C ASP A 89 -19.09 -4.96 9.81
N SER A 90 -19.10 -4.48 8.57
CA SER A 90 -18.65 -5.24 7.41
C SER A 90 -17.16 -5.60 7.52
N PHE A 91 -16.33 -4.67 7.97
CA PHE A 91 -14.92 -4.93 8.19
C PHE A 91 -14.70 -6.06 9.19
N PHE A 92 -15.34 -6.00 10.35
CA PHE A 92 -15.17 -7.02 11.37
C PHE A 92 -15.74 -8.37 10.96
N HIS A 93 -16.81 -8.38 10.17
CA HIS A 93 -17.35 -9.62 9.61
C HIS A 93 -16.34 -10.27 8.64
N LEU A 94 -15.83 -9.48 7.69
CA LEU A 94 -14.84 -9.94 6.71
C LEU A 94 -13.52 -10.35 7.36
N LYS A 95 -13.13 -9.68 8.43
CA LYS A 95 -11.92 -10.01 9.17
C LYS A 95 -11.91 -11.46 9.64
N GLN A 96 -13.05 -12.00 10.02
CA GLN A 96 -13.18 -13.40 10.45
C GLN A 96 -12.92 -14.39 9.30
N LYS A 97 -13.03 -13.93 8.06
CA LYS A 97 -12.85 -14.75 6.85
C LYS A 97 -11.46 -14.61 6.24
N CYS A 98 -10.62 -13.75 6.79
CA CYS A 98 -9.28 -13.54 6.28
C CYS A 98 -8.39 -14.74 6.51
N ASP A 99 -7.50 -14.99 5.55
CA ASP A 99 -6.48 -16.00 5.67
C ASP A 99 -5.35 -15.50 6.57
N GLY A 100 -4.95 -16.33 7.54
CA GLY A 100 -3.84 -16.03 8.41
C GLY A 100 -4.13 -14.91 9.42
N ILE A 101 -3.09 -14.21 9.80
CA ILE A 101 -3.11 -13.19 10.87
C ILE A 101 -3.17 -11.80 10.24
N CYS A 102 -3.97 -10.91 10.83
CA CYS A 102 -4.01 -9.52 10.43
C CYS A 102 -2.66 -8.84 10.70
N ILE A 103 -2.25 -8.01 9.76
CA ILE A 103 -1.03 -7.23 9.85
C ILE A 103 -1.38 -5.88 10.48
N LYS A 104 -0.59 -5.50 11.48
CA LYS A 104 -0.70 -4.20 12.13
C LYS A 104 0.56 -3.41 11.87
N LYS A 105 0.41 -2.17 11.45
CA LYS A 105 1.53 -1.28 11.17
C LYS A 105 1.15 0.17 11.35
N THR A 106 2.17 1.01 11.57
CA THR A 106 2.02 2.47 11.55
C THR A 106 2.66 3.00 10.27
N ARG A 107 1.89 3.75 9.49
CA ARG A 107 2.37 4.34 8.24
C ARG A 107 2.67 5.81 8.45
N TYR A 108 3.89 6.19 8.12
CA TYR A 108 4.35 7.59 8.12
C TYR A 108 4.47 8.05 6.68
N CYS A 109 3.74 9.12 6.34
CA CYS A 109 3.81 9.72 5.00
C CYS A 109 4.82 10.85 5.03
N ILE A 110 5.95 10.66 4.39
CA ILE A 110 7.10 11.56 4.43
C ILE A 110 7.34 12.15 3.04
N PRO A 111 7.20 13.49 2.87
CA PRO A 111 7.52 14.11 1.59
C PRO A 111 9.02 14.04 1.32
N TYR A 112 9.37 13.71 0.08
CA TYR A 112 10.74 13.70 -0.38
C TYR A 112 10.79 14.13 -1.84
N GLN A 113 11.40 15.30 -2.11
CA GLN A 113 11.38 15.89 -3.44
C GLN A 113 9.93 16.02 -3.95
N ASN A 114 9.62 15.47 -5.13
CA ASN A 114 8.29 15.50 -5.70
C ASN A 114 7.45 14.26 -5.36
N TYR A 115 7.96 13.40 -4.48
CA TYR A 115 7.35 12.13 -4.12
C TYR A 115 6.87 12.14 -2.68
N MET A 116 5.98 11.20 -2.39
CA MET A 116 5.58 10.88 -1.04
C MET A 116 6.10 9.48 -0.71
N ILE A 117 6.90 9.38 0.33
CA ILE A 117 7.36 8.09 0.84
C ILE A 117 6.36 7.62 1.89
N GLU A 118 5.85 6.40 1.73
CA GLU A 118 5.04 5.74 2.74
C GLU A 118 5.94 4.77 3.49
N LEU A 119 6.28 5.12 4.73
CA LEU A 119 7.13 4.30 5.59
C LEU A 119 6.26 3.52 6.56
N ASP A 120 6.30 2.20 6.46
CA ASP A 120 5.52 1.30 7.31
C ASP A 120 6.41 0.65 8.36
N ILE A 121 6.12 0.92 9.62
CA ILE A 121 6.74 0.26 10.77
C ILE A 121 5.75 -0.78 11.28
N PHE A 122 6.14 -2.05 11.19
CA PHE A 122 5.27 -3.17 11.53
C PHE A 122 5.32 -3.47 13.02
N HIS A 123 4.19 -3.97 13.54
CA HIS A 123 4.00 -4.28 14.94
C HIS A 123 3.71 -5.76 15.16
N ASP A 124 3.68 -6.17 16.42
CA ASP A 124 3.32 -7.50 16.87
C ASP A 124 4.17 -8.59 16.18
N ARG A 125 3.55 -9.47 15.42
CA ARG A 125 4.23 -10.60 14.79
C ARG A 125 5.36 -10.20 13.84
N TYR A 126 5.23 -9.03 13.21
CA TYR A 126 6.20 -8.54 12.23
C TYR A 126 7.08 -7.43 12.78
N GLU A 127 7.16 -7.32 14.10
CA GLU A 127 8.01 -6.33 14.74
C GLU A 127 9.45 -6.42 14.24
N GLY A 128 10.06 -5.28 13.94
CA GLY A 128 11.39 -5.17 13.36
C GLY A 128 11.39 -5.00 11.84
N LEU A 129 10.27 -5.28 11.17
CA LEU A 129 10.14 -5.02 9.74
C LEU A 129 9.79 -3.56 9.49
N ILE A 130 10.54 -2.92 8.60
CA ILE A 130 10.29 -1.55 8.16
C ILE A 130 10.37 -1.53 6.63
N LEU A 131 9.28 -1.13 5.98
CA LEU A 131 9.19 -1.02 4.53
C LEU A 131 8.90 0.41 4.11
N ALA A 132 9.56 0.86 3.05
CA ALA A 132 9.25 2.12 2.41
C ALA A 132 8.70 1.87 1.01
N GLU A 133 7.63 2.57 0.68
CA GLU A 133 7.03 2.53 -0.65
C GLU A 133 7.05 3.93 -1.24
N VAL A 134 7.34 4.04 -2.52
CA VAL A 134 7.27 5.29 -3.28
C VAL A 134 6.33 5.05 -4.45
N GLU A 135 5.27 5.85 -4.50
CA GLU A 135 4.29 5.82 -5.57
C GLU A 135 4.61 6.89 -6.60
N PHE A 136 4.51 6.55 -7.87
CA PHE A 136 4.79 7.44 -8.98
C PHE A 136 3.49 7.91 -9.64
N ASP A 137 3.39 9.21 -9.82
CA ASP A 137 2.23 9.85 -10.47
C ASP A 137 2.28 9.77 -12.00
#